data_34ccc4803bd0ea15b8714e4f16e61fc7
#
_entry.id   34ccc4803bd0ea15b8714e4f16e61fc7
#
_cell.length_a   1.000
_cell.length_b   1.000
_cell.length_c   1.000
_cell.angle_alpha   90.00
_cell.angle_beta   90.00
_cell.angle_gamma   90.00
#
_symmetry.space_group_name_H-M   'P 1'
#
loop_
_entity.id
_entity.type
_entity.pdbx_description
1 polymer ?
#
loop_
_entity_poly.entity_id
_entity_poly.type
_entity_poly.pdbx_seq_one_letter_code
_entity_poly.pdbx_strand_id
1 'polypeptide(L)'
;MQEEENMSNKALSLLLSSNTDKFKKPTKEVEIIRLSELVGEPFICTVQAIDMNQFRETLRETGESQNAESSMEAAQLAVKMGLIDPKLTDKELQKHFNAPNYKELMNKMFLTGEIMELSEAIMDVSKLTPEEKKKIKKK
;
A
#
# COMPACT_ATOMS: atom_id res chain seq x y z
N MET A 1 -23.23 28.24 -24.33
CA MET A 1 -21.77 28.30 -24.47
C MET A 1 -21.05 28.45 -23.16
N GLN A 2 -21.40 29.42 -22.34
CA GLN A 2 -20.77 29.55 -21.02
C GLN A 2 -21.05 28.37 -20.11
N GLU A 3 -22.23 27.78 -20.21
CA GLU A 3 -22.55 26.60 -19.41
C GLU A 3 -21.70 25.40 -19.82
N GLU A 4 -21.42 25.22 -21.10
CA GLU A 4 -20.57 24.15 -21.59
C GLU A 4 -19.12 24.36 -21.14
N GLU A 5 -18.65 25.61 -21.20
CA GLU A 5 -17.31 25.94 -20.73
C GLU A 5 -17.19 25.73 -19.23
N ASN A 6 -18.22 26.10 -18.45
CA ASN A 6 -18.23 25.86 -17.01
C ASN A 6 -18.24 24.38 -16.68
N MET A 7 -18.99 23.57 -17.44
CA MET A 7 -19.02 22.13 -17.24
C MET A 7 -17.68 21.46 -17.59
N SER A 8 -17.08 21.88 -18.72
CA SER A 8 -15.81 21.31 -19.15
C SER A 8 -14.65 21.69 -18.23
N ASN A 9 -14.78 22.81 -17.51
CA ASN A 9 -13.73 23.31 -16.61
C ASN A 9 -14.08 23.12 -15.13
N LYS A 10 -15.14 22.40 -14.84
CA LYS A 10 -15.60 22.24 -13.46
C LYS A 10 -14.58 21.50 -12.61
N ALA A 11 -14.00 20.42 -13.12
CA ALA A 11 -12.98 19.66 -12.40
C ALA A 11 -11.78 20.54 -12.08
N LEU A 12 -11.34 21.32 -13.06
CA LEU A 12 -10.22 22.24 -12.87
C LEU A 12 -10.54 23.28 -11.78
N SER A 13 -11.73 23.86 -11.82
CA SER A 13 -12.15 24.85 -10.83
C SER A 13 -12.18 24.27 -9.43
N LEU A 14 -12.68 23.04 -9.29
CA LEU A 14 -12.73 22.35 -7.99
C LEU A 14 -11.32 22.10 -7.45
N LEU A 15 -10.39 21.73 -8.31
CA LEU A 15 -9.01 21.49 -7.89
C LEU A 15 -8.34 22.79 -7.46
N LEU A 16 -8.52 23.84 -8.25
CA LEU A 16 -7.88 25.14 -7.97
C LEU A 16 -8.40 25.77 -6.68
N SER A 17 -9.64 25.50 -6.31
CA SER A 17 -10.21 26.04 -5.08
C SER A 17 -10.00 25.14 -3.87
N SER A 18 -9.46 23.94 -4.06
CA SER A 18 -9.28 22.98 -2.97
C SER A 18 -7.97 23.22 -2.21
N ASN A 19 -7.93 22.75 -0.97
CA ASN A 19 -6.72 22.75 -0.17
C ASN A 19 -5.87 21.55 -0.58
N THR A 20 -4.67 21.81 -1.09
CA THR A 20 -3.78 20.74 -1.57
C THR A 20 -3.36 19.78 -0.47
N ASP A 21 -3.45 20.17 0.80
CA ASP A 21 -3.16 19.29 1.92
C ASP A 21 -4.11 18.10 1.99
N LYS A 22 -5.27 18.21 1.37
CA LYS A 22 -6.24 17.10 1.31
C LYS A 22 -5.82 16.00 0.34
N PHE A 23 -4.85 16.27 -0.52
CA PHE A 23 -4.41 15.33 -1.55
C PHE A 23 -3.28 14.43 -1.05
N LYS A 24 -3.36 14.03 0.20
CA LYS A 24 -2.45 13.04 0.78
C LYS A 24 -2.85 11.65 0.31
N LYS A 25 -1.88 10.76 0.24
CA LYS A 25 -2.16 9.37 -0.11
C LYS A 25 -3.09 8.76 0.93
N PRO A 26 -4.15 8.07 0.51
CA PRO A 26 -5.05 7.41 1.46
C PRO A 26 -4.35 6.28 2.21
N THR A 27 -4.82 6.04 3.42
CA THR A 27 -4.29 5.00 4.29
C THR A 27 -5.39 4.03 4.68
N LYS A 28 -4.98 2.86 5.17
CA LYS A 28 -5.89 1.84 5.65
C LYS A 28 -5.23 1.14 6.84
N GLU A 29 -6.04 0.79 7.83
CA GLU A 29 -5.55 0.04 8.98
C GLU A 29 -5.86 -1.44 8.79
N VAL A 30 -4.88 -2.29 9.14
CA VAL A 30 -5.00 -3.74 9.03
C VAL A 30 -4.54 -4.35 10.34
N GLU A 31 -5.44 -5.06 11.02
CA GLU A 31 -5.06 -5.77 12.23
C GLU A 31 -4.48 -7.13 11.88
N ILE A 32 -3.32 -7.46 12.45
CA ILE A 32 -2.73 -8.79 12.31
C ILE A 32 -3.08 -9.56 13.59
N ILE A 33 -4.13 -10.34 13.51
CA ILE A 33 -4.74 -11.02 14.67
C ILE A 33 -3.71 -11.84 15.46
N ARG A 34 -2.88 -12.60 14.76
CA ARG A 34 -1.85 -13.42 15.40
C ARG A 34 -0.91 -12.58 16.25
N LEU A 35 -0.50 -11.41 15.72
CA LEU A 35 0.40 -10.53 16.46
C LEU A 35 -0.32 -9.83 17.61
N SER A 36 -1.60 -9.52 17.46
CA SER A 36 -2.41 -8.99 18.55
C SER A 36 -2.41 -9.94 19.73
N GLU A 37 -2.55 -11.23 19.46
CA GLU A 37 -2.54 -12.27 20.49
C GLU A 37 -1.15 -12.40 21.13
N LEU A 38 -0.09 -12.29 20.32
CA LEU A 38 1.27 -12.41 20.84
C LEU A 38 1.65 -11.25 21.76
N VAL A 39 1.25 -10.02 21.42
CA VAL A 39 1.66 -8.84 22.20
C VAL A 39 0.62 -8.46 23.25
N GLY A 40 -0.56 -9.06 23.23
CA GLY A 40 -1.60 -8.83 24.24
C GLY A 40 -2.42 -7.56 24.06
N GLU A 41 -2.29 -6.90 22.91
CA GLU A 41 -3.02 -5.70 22.56
C GLU A 41 -3.29 -5.72 21.07
N PRO A 42 -4.30 -4.97 20.56
CA PRO A 42 -4.52 -4.90 19.11
C PRO A 42 -3.27 -4.40 18.38
N PHE A 43 -2.76 -5.24 17.50
CA PHE A 43 -1.61 -4.91 16.66
C PHE A 43 -2.14 -4.48 15.30
N ILE A 44 -2.14 -3.19 15.06
CA ILE A 44 -2.73 -2.59 13.86
C ILE A 44 -1.64 -1.96 13.02
N CYS A 45 -1.50 -2.47 11.80
CA CYS A 45 -0.60 -1.90 10.82
C CYS A 45 -1.32 -0.81 10.04
N THR A 46 -0.61 0.25 9.70
CA THR A 46 -1.13 1.29 8.83
C THR A 46 -0.44 1.16 7.48
N VAL A 47 -1.22 0.98 6.44
CA VAL A 47 -0.72 0.91 5.07
C VAL A 47 -1.19 2.14 4.30
N GLN A 48 -0.45 2.50 3.27
CA GLN A 48 -0.68 3.70 2.47
C GLN A 48 -0.68 3.32 1.00
N ALA A 49 -1.46 4.04 0.21
CA ALA A 49 -1.47 3.86 -1.24
C ALA A 49 -0.06 4.08 -1.80
N ILE A 50 0.29 3.31 -2.81
CA ILE A 50 1.54 3.50 -3.55
C ILE A 50 1.26 4.32 -4.80
N ASP A 51 2.23 5.14 -5.18
CA ASP A 51 2.09 5.96 -6.38
C ASP A 51 2.56 5.20 -7.63
N MET A 52 2.47 5.87 -8.77
CA MET A 52 2.82 5.29 -10.07
C MET A 52 4.27 4.80 -10.12
N ASN A 53 5.17 5.58 -9.55
CA ASN A 53 6.59 5.21 -9.53
C ASN A 53 6.84 3.98 -8.67
N GLN A 54 6.18 3.91 -7.52
CA GLN A 54 6.29 2.76 -6.62
C GLN A 54 5.67 1.52 -7.26
N PHE A 55 4.54 1.68 -7.92
CA PHE A 55 3.91 0.56 -8.63
C PHE A 55 4.80 0.04 -9.74
N ARG A 56 5.45 0.94 -10.48
CA ARG A 56 6.38 0.56 -11.53
C ARG A 56 7.53 -0.29 -10.98
N GLU A 57 8.01 0.04 -9.77
CA GLU A 57 9.05 -0.76 -9.12
C GLU A 57 8.57 -2.20 -8.87
N THR A 58 7.31 -2.37 -8.43
CA THR A 58 6.78 -3.71 -8.21
C THR A 58 6.67 -4.49 -9.52
N LEU A 59 6.32 -3.81 -10.61
CA LEU A 59 6.23 -4.45 -11.92
C LEU A 59 7.61 -4.91 -12.42
N ARG A 60 8.66 -4.17 -12.10
CA ARG A 60 10.02 -4.57 -12.45
C ARG A 60 10.40 -5.87 -11.77
N GLU A 61 9.97 -6.05 -10.51
CA GLU A 61 10.26 -7.28 -9.78
C GLU A 61 9.56 -8.49 -10.40
N THR A 62 8.35 -8.30 -10.94
CA THR A 62 7.65 -9.40 -11.62
C THR A 62 8.28 -9.72 -12.98
N GLY A 63 8.84 -8.70 -13.64
CA GLY A 63 9.51 -8.89 -14.93
C GLY A 63 8.60 -9.51 -15.99
N GLU A 64 9.22 -10.19 -16.97
CA GLU A 64 8.49 -10.86 -18.02
C GLU A 64 8.00 -12.24 -17.59
N SER A 65 8.66 -12.85 -16.61
CA SER A 65 8.24 -14.16 -16.12
C SER A 65 7.38 -13.97 -14.87
N GLN A 66 6.08 -14.16 -15.03
CA GLN A 66 5.13 -14.06 -13.94
C GLN A 66 5.01 -15.40 -13.21
N ASN A 67 6.04 -15.75 -12.46
CA ASN A 67 6.01 -16.96 -11.66
C ASN A 67 5.73 -16.60 -10.19
N ALA A 68 5.56 -17.61 -9.35
CA ALA A 68 5.23 -17.41 -7.95
C ALA A 68 6.33 -16.63 -7.21
N GLU A 69 7.58 -16.89 -7.53
CA GLU A 69 8.72 -16.22 -6.88
C GLU A 69 8.74 -14.73 -7.17
N SER A 70 8.54 -14.34 -8.45
CA SER A 70 8.48 -12.94 -8.84
C SER A 70 7.31 -12.22 -8.18
N SER A 71 6.17 -12.89 -8.10
CA SER A 71 4.98 -12.33 -7.45
C SER A 71 5.21 -12.10 -5.96
N MET A 72 5.92 -13.00 -5.31
CA MET A 72 6.25 -12.86 -3.88
C MET A 72 7.22 -11.70 -3.65
N GLU A 73 8.21 -11.55 -4.50
CA GLU A 73 9.15 -10.44 -4.40
C GLU A 73 8.46 -9.10 -4.61
N ALA A 74 7.54 -9.05 -5.57
CA ALA A 74 6.75 -7.85 -5.82
C ALA A 74 5.89 -7.50 -4.60
N ALA A 75 5.28 -8.51 -3.96
CA ALA A 75 4.48 -8.31 -2.76
C ALA A 75 5.35 -7.79 -1.61
N GLN A 76 6.54 -8.34 -1.43
CA GLN A 76 7.47 -7.87 -0.39
C GLN A 76 7.86 -6.41 -0.62
N LEU A 77 8.12 -6.05 -1.88
CA LEU A 77 8.48 -4.67 -2.22
C LEU A 77 7.31 -3.72 -1.99
N ALA A 78 6.11 -4.15 -2.36
CA ALA A 78 4.90 -3.35 -2.12
C ALA A 78 4.71 -3.08 -0.62
N VAL A 79 4.91 -4.11 0.21
CA VAL A 79 4.79 -3.96 1.66
C VAL A 79 5.88 -3.02 2.20
N LYS A 80 7.11 -3.15 1.70
CA LYS A 80 8.18 -2.23 2.10
C LYS A 80 7.78 -0.77 1.85
N MET A 81 7.20 -0.50 0.67
CA MET A 81 6.86 0.87 0.27
C MET A 81 5.57 1.37 0.89
N GLY A 82 4.59 0.48 1.07
CA GLY A 82 3.26 0.85 1.50
C GLY A 82 2.98 0.71 2.99
N LEU A 83 3.78 -0.05 3.72
CA LEU A 83 3.61 -0.21 5.16
C LEU A 83 4.30 0.95 5.86
N ILE A 84 3.51 1.84 6.46
CA ILE A 84 4.07 3.05 7.09
C ILE A 84 4.16 2.94 8.61
N ASP A 85 3.43 2.02 9.22
CA ASP A 85 3.52 1.76 10.66
C ASP A 85 3.23 0.29 10.92
N PRO A 86 4.20 -0.50 11.37
CA PRO A 86 5.62 -0.14 11.57
C PRO A 86 6.39 -0.11 10.25
N LYS A 87 7.37 0.75 10.14
CA LYS A 87 8.23 0.82 8.96
C LYS A 87 9.30 -0.26 9.02
N LEU A 88 9.38 -1.06 7.97
CA LEU A 88 10.36 -2.15 7.92
C LEU A 88 11.79 -1.66 7.69
N THR A 89 11.94 -0.40 7.33
CA THR A 89 13.25 0.24 7.17
C THR A 89 13.77 0.87 8.46
N ASP A 90 12.98 0.82 9.53
CA ASP A 90 13.37 1.36 10.83
C ASP A 90 14.55 0.57 11.40
N LYS A 91 15.64 1.27 11.67
CA LYS A 91 16.89 0.64 12.09
C LYS A 91 16.83 0.05 13.51
N GLU A 92 16.10 0.70 14.40
CA GLU A 92 15.91 0.17 15.76
C GLU A 92 15.11 -1.12 15.74
N LEU A 93 14.07 -1.15 14.91
CA LEU A 93 13.24 -2.33 14.77
C LEU A 93 14.04 -3.48 14.18
N GLN A 94 14.82 -3.22 13.14
CA GLN A 94 15.69 -4.23 12.54
C GLN A 94 16.69 -4.77 13.56
N LYS A 95 17.27 -3.90 14.35
CA LYS A 95 18.23 -4.29 15.37
C LYS A 95 17.58 -5.14 16.46
N HIS A 96 16.37 -4.75 16.87
CA HIS A 96 15.62 -5.47 17.89
C HIS A 96 15.37 -6.92 17.50
N PHE A 97 15.09 -7.18 16.24
CA PHE A 97 14.84 -8.53 15.72
C PHE A 97 16.10 -9.20 15.16
N ASN A 98 17.26 -8.56 15.28
CA ASN A 98 18.51 -9.06 14.70
C ASN A 98 18.37 -9.30 13.19
N ALA A 99 17.70 -8.38 12.50
CA ALA A 99 17.46 -8.45 11.07
C ALA A 99 18.39 -7.46 10.36
N PRO A 100 19.19 -7.89 9.38
CA PRO A 100 20.13 -6.98 8.70
C PRO A 100 19.45 -6.09 7.66
N ASN A 101 18.22 -6.41 7.24
CA ASN A 101 17.51 -5.66 6.21
C ASN A 101 16.00 -5.85 6.36
N TYR A 102 15.23 -5.12 5.54
CA TYR A 102 13.77 -5.16 5.63
C TYR A 102 13.18 -6.53 5.31
N LYS A 103 13.78 -7.28 4.38
CA LYS A 103 13.28 -8.60 4.00
C LYS A 103 13.40 -9.59 5.16
N GLU A 104 14.55 -9.56 5.83
CA GLU A 104 14.76 -10.42 6.99
C GLU A 104 13.82 -10.03 8.14
N LEU A 105 13.64 -8.71 8.35
CA LEU A 105 12.73 -8.23 9.37
C LEU A 105 11.30 -8.68 9.07
N MET A 106 10.88 -8.53 7.82
CA MET A 106 9.54 -8.94 7.38
C MET A 106 9.29 -10.41 7.67
N ASN A 107 10.26 -11.25 7.34
CA ASN A 107 10.15 -12.69 7.55
C ASN A 107 10.12 -13.08 9.02
N LYS A 108 10.77 -12.30 9.88
CA LYS A 108 10.76 -12.56 11.32
C LYS A 108 9.47 -12.12 11.99
N MET A 109 8.85 -11.06 11.47
CA MET A 109 7.64 -10.48 12.06
C MET A 109 6.35 -11.13 11.54
N PHE A 110 6.30 -11.45 10.26
CA PHE A 110 5.07 -11.85 9.59
C PHE A 110 5.17 -13.23 8.96
N LEU A 111 4.04 -13.92 8.94
CA LEU A 111 3.88 -15.14 8.15
C LEU A 111 3.62 -14.74 6.69
N THR A 112 3.87 -15.67 5.77
CA THR A 112 3.69 -15.43 4.35
C THR A 112 2.29 -14.90 4.02
N GLY A 113 1.25 -15.52 4.61
CA GLY A 113 -0.13 -15.09 4.38
C GLY A 113 -0.39 -13.68 4.88
N GLU A 114 0.27 -13.28 5.96
CA GLU A 114 0.13 -11.92 6.51
C GLU A 114 0.79 -10.89 5.60
N ILE A 115 1.93 -11.25 5.02
CA ILE A 115 2.62 -10.38 4.04
C ILE A 115 1.73 -10.18 2.82
N MET A 116 1.10 -11.26 2.34
CA MET A 116 0.19 -11.18 1.19
C MET A 116 -1.04 -10.34 1.53
N GLU A 117 -1.56 -10.47 2.74
CA GLU A 117 -2.69 -9.68 3.20
C GLU A 117 -2.36 -8.19 3.24
N LEU A 118 -1.18 -7.83 3.73
CA LEU A 118 -0.73 -6.45 3.76
C LEU A 118 -0.56 -5.91 2.34
N SER A 119 0.03 -6.71 1.45
CA SER A 119 0.20 -6.33 0.05
C SER A 119 -1.15 -6.07 -0.61
N GLU A 120 -2.12 -6.95 -0.37
CA GLU A 120 -3.47 -6.80 -0.91
C GLU A 120 -4.14 -5.52 -0.40
N ALA A 121 -3.99 -5.22 0.89
CA ALA A 121 -4.54 -4.00 1.47
C ALA A 121 -3.94 -2.75 0.81
N ILE A 122 -2.64 -2.78 0.52
CA ILE A 122 -1.97 -1.67 -0.17
C ILE A 122 -2.53 -1.50 -1.58
N MET A 123 -2.75 -2.60 -2.30
CA MET A 123 -3.35 -2.54 -3.63
C MET A 123 -4.79 -2.02 -3.57
N ASP A 124 -5.55 -2.45 -2.57
CA ASP A 124 -6.92 -1.97 -2.38
C ASP A 124 -6.97 -0.47 -2.18
N VAL A 125 -6.15 0.05 -1.27
CA VAL A 125 -6.17 1.48 -0.96
C VAL A 125 -5.59 2.29 -2.11
N SER A 126 -4.80 1.66 -2.99
CA SER A 126 -4.25 2.27 -4.20
C SER A 126 -5.21 2.18 -5.39
N LYS A 127 -6.38 1.55 -5.22
CA LYS A 127 -7.38 1.34 -6.27
C LYS A 127 -6.85 0.46 -7.41
N LEU A 128 -6.06 -0.53 -7.06
CA LEU A 128 -5.44 -1.45 -8.04
C LEU A 128 -6.09 -2.83 -8.07
N THR A 129 -7.15 -3.04 -7.27
CA THR A 129 -7.86 -4.31 -7.26
C THR A 129 -9.02 -4.30 -8.25
N PRO A 130 -9.38 -5.44 -8.82
CA PRO A 130 -10.53 -5.51 -9.73
C PRO A 130 -11.84 -5.08 -9.08
N GLU A 131 -12.02 -5.36 -7.80
CA GLU A 131 -13.24 -4.98 -7.07
C GLU A 131 -13.40 -3.47 -6.99
N GLU A 132 -12.32 -2.76 -6.71
CA GLU A 132 -12.34 -1.30 -6.65
C GLU A 132 -12.61 -0.70 -8.02
N LYS A 133 -12.05 -1.30 -9.08
CA LYS A 133 -12.33 -0.88 -10.45
C LYS A 133 -13.81 -1.04 -10.80
N LYS A 134 -14.43 -2.13 -10.34
CA LYS A 134 -15.86 -2.36 -10.56
C LYS A 134 -16.71 -1.31 -9.86
N LYS A 135 -16.36 -0.96 -8.63
CA LYS A 135 -17.08 0.09 -7.88
C LYS A 135 -17.01 1.43 -8.60
N ILE A 136 -15.87 1.77 -9.12
CA ILE A 136 -15.67 3.02 -9.86
C ILE A 136 -16.54 3.03 -11.12
N LYS A 137 -16.60 1.92 -11.84
CA LYS A 137 -17.40 1.81 -13.07
C LYS A 137 -18.89 1.90 -12.81
N LYS A 138 -19.36 1.43 -11.65
CA LYS A 138 -20.77 1.45 -11.32
C LYS A 138 -21.29 2.83 -10.93
N LYS A 139 -20.41 3.73 -10.63
CA LYS A 139 -20.77 5.11 -10.35
C LYS A 139 -20.89 5.92 -11.62
#